data_57b89993d3834c66a57830a7e91447f9
#
_entry.id   57b89993d3834c66a57830a7e91447f9
#
_cell.length_a   1.000
_cell.length_b   1.000
_cell.length_c   1.000
_cell.angle_alpha   90.00
_cell.angle_beta   90.00
_cell.angle_gamma   90.00
#
_symmetry.space_group_name_H-M   'P 1'
#
loop_
_entity.id
_entity.type
_entity.pdbx_description
1 polymer ?
#
loop_
_entity_poly.entity_id
_entity_poly.type
_entity_poly.pdbx_seq_one_letter_code
_entity_poly.pdbx_strand_id
1 'polypeptide(L)' 'MYSEDPGKRMVVLNGQVFHEGDRPVPELTLEQIRLKSAVFSLPGGQRFVLNY' A
#
# COMPACT_ATOMS: atom_id res chain seq x y z
N MET A 1 9.07 1.44 2.39
CA MET A 1 9.76 1.77 3.66
C MET A 1 8.77 2.40 4.62
N TYR A 2 8.75 1.92 5.85
CA TYR A 2 7.87 2.47 6.86
C TYR A 2 8.47 3.74 7.48
N SER A 3 7.63 4.74 7.70
CA SER A 3 7.99 5.96 8.42
C SER A 3 6.85 6.29 9.38
N GLU A 4 7.15 6.95 10.49
CA GLU A 4 6.12 7.44 11.40
C GLU A 4 5.26 8.52 10.74
N ASP A 5 5.81 9.25 9.79
CA ASP A 5 5.07 10.21 8.99
C ASP A 5 4.36 9.49 7.86
N PRO A 6 3.02 9.40 7.88
CA PRO A 6 2.30 8.68 6.83
C PRO A 6 2.60 9.20 5.41
N GLY A 7 2.89 10.47 5.26
CA GLY A 7 3.21 11.03 3.95
C GLY A 7 4.55 10.59 3.41
N LYS A 8 5.40 9.95 4.24
CA LYS A 8 6.71 9.47 3.83
C LYS A 8 6.79 7.96 3.77
N ARG A 9 5.70 7.26 4.07
CA ARG A 9 5.65 5.81 3.97
C ARG A 9 5.61 5.41 2.51
N MET A 10 6.33 4.34 2.18
CA MET A 10 6.35 3.84 0.81
C MET A 10 6.59 2.35 0.81
N VAL A 11 6.20 1.72 -0.28
CA VAL A 11 6.45 0.30 -0.53
C VAL A 11 6.92 0.14 -1.96
N VAL A 12 7.85 -0.79 -2.18
CA VAL A 12 8.39 -1.07 -3.51
C VAL A 12 7.79 -2.37 -4.01
N LEU A 13 7.13 -2.29 -5.16
CA LEU A 13 6.53 -3.44 -5.82
C LEU A 13 6.98 -3.44 -7.29
N ASN A 14 7.54 -4.56 -7.73
CA ASN A 14 8.01 -4.69 -9.12
C ASN A 14 8.95 -3.56 -9.55
N GLY A 15 9.80 -3.09 -8.64
CA GLY A 15 10.73 -2.01 -8.95
C GLY A 15 10.13 -0.62 -8.95
N GLN A 16 8.86 -0.48 -8.57
CA GLN A 16 8.19 0.82 -8.49
C GLN A 16 7.86 1.16 -7.05
N VAL A 17 7.95 2.44 -6.73
CA VAL A 17 7.67 2.95 -5.38
C VAL A 17 6.23 3.45 -5.33
N PHE A 18 5.50 3.02 -4.31
CA PHE A 18 4.12 3.44 -4.07
C PHE A 18 3.97 4.01 -2.67
N HIS A 19 3.10 4.99 -2.54
CA HIS A 19 2.76 5.62 -1.26
C HIS A 19 1.32 5.28 -0.88
N GLU A 20 0.95 5.58 0.36
CA GLU A 20 -0.44 5.42 0.79
C GLU A 20 -1.35 6.25 -0.11
N GLY A 21 -2.43 5.63 -0.57
CA GLY A 21 -3.36 6.26 -1.51
C GLY A 21 -3.05 6.00 -2.97
N ASP A 22 -1.87 5.45 -3.27
CA ASP A 22 -1.52 5.12 -4.65
C ASP A 22 -2.25 3.88 -5.13
N ARG A 23 -2.31 3.73 -6.44
CA ARG A 23 -2.91 2.57 -7.09
C ARG A 23 -1.86 1.86 -7.93
N PRO A 24 -1.31 0.74 -7.43
CA PRO A 24 -0.38 -0.07 -8.24
C PRO A 24 -0.99 -0.54 -9.55
N VAL A 25 -2.27 -0.86 -9.52
CA VAL A 25 -3.10 -1.13 -10.71
C VAL A 25 -4.44 -0.42 -10.51
N PRO A 26 -5.21 -0.16 -11.57
CA PRO A 26 -6.47 0.57 -11.43
C PRO A 26 -7.46 -0.05 -10.46
N GLU A 27 -7.39 -1.36 -10.28
CA GLU A 27 -8.31 -2.12 -9.44
C GLU A 27 -7.82 -2.29 -8.01
N LEU A 28 -6.65 -1.75 -7.67
CA LEU A 28 -6.03 -2.00 -6.38
C LEU A 28 -5.55 -0.69 -5.79
N THR A 29 -6.05 -0.37 -4.60
CA THR A 29 -5.65 0.84 -3.89
C THR A 29 -4.83 0.47 -2.67
N LEU A 30 -3.66 1.08 -2.54
CA LEU A 30 -2.82 0.93 -1.36
C LEU A 30 -3.36 1.84 -0.28
N GLU A 31 -4.05 1.29 0.71
CA GLU A 31 -4.72 2.10 1.73
C GLU A 31 -3.81 2.47 2.89
N GLN A 32 -2.98 1.53 3.32
CA GLN A 32 -2.15 1.76 4.49
C GLN A 32 -0.85 0.97 4.37
N ILE A 33 0.23 1.61 4.76
CA ILE A 33 1.54 0.97 4.87
C ILE A 33 1.85 0.82 6.35
N ARG A 34 2.14 -0.40 6.77
CA ARG A 34 2.53 -0.71 8.14
C ARG A 34 3.97 -1.19 8.18
N LEU A 35 4.50 -1.38 9.37
CA LEU A 35 5.90 -1.75 9.55
C LEU A 35 6.28 -3.03 8.80
N LYS A 36 5.41 -4.03 8.82
CA LYS A 36 5.69 -5.33 8.19
C LYS A 36 4.57 -5.80 7.27
N SER A 37 3.68 -4.91 6.88
CA SER A 37 2.56 -5.28 6.02
C SER A 37 2.01 -4.06 5.31
N ALA A 38 1.20 -4.30 4.31
CA ALA A 38 0.47 -3.26 3.61
C ALA A 38 -0.97 -3.71 3.43
N VAL A 39 -1.90 -2.77 3.55
CA VAL A 39 -3.32 -3.03 3.38
C VAL A 39 -3.76 -2.47 2.03
N PHE A 40 -4.37 -3.33 1.23
CA PHE A 40 -4.89 -2.97 -0.08
C PHE A 40 -6.40 -3.12 -0.09
N SER A 41 -7.07 -2.30 -0.88
CA SER A 41 -8.50 -2.41 -1.09
C SER A 41 -8.80 -2.64 -2.56
N LEU A 42 -9.92 -3.33 -2.80
CA LEU A 42 -10.43 -3.67 -4.12
C LEU A 42 -11.75 -2.93 -4.35
N PRO A 43 -12.14 -2.74 -5.62
CA PRO A 43 -13.47 -2.21 -5.92
C PRO A 43 -14.52 -3.10 -5.27
N GLY A 44 -15.53 -2.65 -4.72
CA GLY A 44 -16.53 -3.46 -4.03
C GLY A 44 -16.30 -3.58 -2.54
N GLY A 45 -15.27 -2.93 -2.00
CA GLY A 45 -15.08 -2.84 -0.57
C GLY A 45 -14.27 -3.95 0.07
N GLN A 46 -13.74 -4.87 -0.71
CA GLN A 46 -12.89 -5.94 -0.17
C GLN A 46 -11.50 -5.41 0.14
N ARG A 47 -10.89 -5.97 1.18
CA ARG A 47 -9.54 -5.59 1.59
C ARG A 47 -8.71 -6.84 1.83
N PHE A 48 -7.40 -6.70 1.63
CA PHE A 48 -6.48 -7.75 2.03
C PHE A 48 -5.17 -7.16 2.53
N VAL A 49 -4.45 -7.96 3.30
CA VAL A 49 -3.18 -7.57 3.90
C VAL A 49 -2.07 -8.37 3.26
N LEU A 50 -1.05 -7.67 2.78
CA LEU A 50 0.16 -8.30 2.24
C LEU A 50 1.26 -8.14 3.28
N ASN A 51 1.78 -9.24 3.76
CA ASN A 51 2.90 -9.24 4.71
C ASN A 51 4.23 -9.30 3.96
N TYR A 52 5.20 -8.54 4.45
CA TYR A 52 6.54 -8.54 3.85
C TYR A 52 7.65 -8.47 4.89
#